data_3a9a14ae2062773605f9e50234ebc1ce
#
_entry.id   3a9a14ae2062773605f9e50234ebc1ce
#
_cell.length_a   1.000
_cell.length_b   1.000
_cell.length_c   1.000
_cell.angle_alpha   90.00
_cell.angle_beta   90.00
_cell.angle_gamma   90.00
#
_symmetry.space_group_name_H-M   'P 1'
#
loop_
_entity.id
_entity.type
_entity.pdbx_description
1 polymer ?
#
loop_
_entity_poly.entity_id
_entity_poly.type
_entity_poly.pdbx_seq_one_letter_code
_entity_poly.pdbx_strand_id
1 'polypeptide(L)'
;EDFAKINGHTIKQNFKTGPVWDTDKFSTNLVAHPYHGSLYFNAARSNGLNFWQSIPFAAGGSLMWEFFMETEPPSINDMLATSFGGIELGEITYRLSDLFIDNRSHGAERVGREILSGLISPMRAINRIITGEAWRHSSSKGRVYTSVPVNFIVGVGPRFLAEQEGSKHGTTSMHVSFRLDYGDPFNDDFYSPYEWFQLKAGFDFFSSQPLISQVNAVGAIWGKQVWSKGPRSLAAGIFQHFDYYDSELKSNSSQTVAPYRISEAAAVGGGLIYYKRGTPDNKVDVYAELYGTGVALGASISDYLRLEERDYNLGSGYSVKAFTGLAYDKRWAFLIDLENYHIFTWKGYEPDIDWNAVDPTKLNVQ
;
A
#
# COMPACT_ATOMS: atom_id res chain seq x y z
N GLU A 1 8.39 23.18 -11.61
CA GLU A 1 8.73 23.23 -10.18
C GLU A 1 10.26 23.30 -10.05
N ASP A 2 10.77 23.92 -8.99
CA ASP A 2 12.20 24.22 -8.89
C ASP A 2 13.04 22.97 -8.62
N PHE A 3 12.50 21.99 -7.90
CA PHE A 3 13.19 20.73 -7.64
C PHE A 3 13.55 19.94 -8.92
N ALA A 4 12.84 20.13 -10.00
CA ALA A 4 13.08 19.43 -11.27
C ALA A 4 14.07 20.17 -12.22
N LYS A 5 14.66 21.29 -11.79
CA LYS A 5 15.63 22.03 -12.60
C LYS A 5 17.05 21.51 -12.44
N ILE A 6 17.23 20.25 -12.83
CA ILE A 6 18.49 19.52 -12.68
C ILE A 6 19.56 19.95 -13.66
N ASN A 7 20.82 19.87 -13.22
CA ASN A 7 22.02 20.07 -14.03
C ASN A 7 23.22 19.31 -13.42
N GLY A 8 24.38 19.33 -14.10
CA GLY A 8 25.56 18.61 -13.62
C GLY A 8 26.08 19.07 -12.24
N HIS A 9 25.78 20.31 -11.84
CA HIS A 9 26.17 20.83 -10.52
C HIS A 9 25.27 20.25 -9.42
N THR A 10 23.95 20.23 -9.63
CA THR A 10 22.98 19.67 -8.67
C THR A 10 23.22 18.18 -8.47
N ILE A 11 23.41 17.40 -9.55
CA ILE A 11 23.75 15.97 -9.47
C ILE A 11 25.03 15.77 -8.63
N LYS A 12 26.08 16.56 -8.91
CA LYS A 12 27.33 16.47 -8.12
C LYS A 12 27.11 16.80 -6.65
N GLN A 13 26.22 17.75 -6.36
CA GLN A 13 25.88 18.14 -4.99
C GLN A 13 25.15 16.99 -4.28
N ASN A 14 24.19 16.31 -4.93
CA ASN A 14 23.50 15.15 -4.38
C ASN A 14 24.47 14.04 -3.96
N PHE A 15 25.44 13.70 -4.81
CA PHE A 15 26.49 12.75 -4.45
C PHE A 15 27.41 13.22 -3.33
N LYS A 16 27.64 14.53 -3.21
CA LYS A 16 28.49 15.09 -2.15
C LYS A 16 27.78 15.15 -0.81
N THR A 17 26.50 15.49 -0.81
CA THR A 17 25.67 15.55 0.41
C THR A 17 25.38 14.14 0.92
N GLY A 18 25.13 13.21 0.02
CA GLY A 18 24.71 11.84 0.36
C GLY A 18 23.26 11.80 0.87
N PRO A 19 22.74 10.60 1.17
CA PRO A 19 21.35 10.42 1.58
C PRO A 19 21.05 11.05 2.93
N VAL A 20 19.87 11.71 3.00
CA VAL A 20 19.33 12.35 4.21
C VAL A 20 17.91 11.81 4.50
N TRP A 21 17.33 12.19 5.62
CA TRP A 21 15.90 12.02 5.88
C TRP A 21 15.17 13.27 5.45
N ASP A 22 14.16 13.13 4.61
CA ASP A 22 13.43 14.28 4.09
C ASP A 22 12.35 14.80 5.06
N THR A 23 11.76 15.95 4.73
CA THR A 23 10.81 16.68 5.56
C THR A 23 9.41 16.76 4.93
N ASP A 24 9.15 16.00 3.90
CA ASP A 24 7.89 16.01 3.16
C ASP A 24 6.69 15.53 3.98
N LYS A 25 5.50 15.82 3.47
CA LYS A 25 4.23 15.41 4.08
C LYS A 25 4.11 13.90 4.18
N PHE A 26 3.37 13.46 5.20
CA PHE A 26 3.07 12.05 5.44
C PHE A 26 2.51 11.33 4.20
N SER A 27 1.57 11.96 3.48
CA SER A 27 0.98 11.39 2.27
C SER A 27 1.95 11.34 1.09
N THR A 28 2.87 12.31 0.96
CA THR A 28 3.91 12.30 -0.07
C THR A 28 4.82 11.10 0.13
N ASN A 29 5.42 10.98 1.30
CA ASN A 29 6.41 9.95 1.60
C ASN A 29 5.81 8.52 1.62
N LEU A 30 4.56 8.38 2.06
CA LEU A 30 4.00 7.07 2.38
C LEU A 30 2.83 6.63 1.45
N VAL A 31 2.48 7.45 0.46
CA VAL A 31 1.55 7.07 -0.63
C VAL A 31 2.10 7.43 -2.00
N ALA A 32 2.55 8.69 -2.19
CA ALA A 32 3.00 9.12 -3.51
C ALA A 32 4.29 8.41 -3.94
N HIS A 33 5.30 8.28 -3.07
CA HIS A 33 6.52 7.53 -3.36
C HIS A 33 6.28 6.05 -3.66
N PRO A 34 5.51 5.27 -2.86
CA PRO A 34 5.08 3.93 -3.23
C PRO A 34 4.36 3.85 -4.58
N TYR A 35 3.50 4.83 -4.89
CA TYR A 35 2.84 4.87 -6.19
C TYR A 35 3.87 5.09 -7.34
N HIS A 36 4.83 6.00 -7.20
CA HIS A 36 5.90 6.19 -8.19
C HIS A 36 6.72 4.90 -8.38
N GLY A 37 7.08 4.23 -7.29
CA GLY A 37 7.75 2.93 -7.34
C GLY A 37 6.96 1.88 -8.09
N SER A 38 5.64 1.88 -7.96
CA SER A 38 4.76 0.98 -8.69
C SER A 38 4.81 1.19 -10.19
N LEU A 39 5.03 2.42 -10.65
CA LEU A 39 5.21 2.71 -12.08
C LEU A 39 6.51 2.09 -12.62
N TYR A 40 7.63 2.21 -11.89
CA TYR A 40 8.90 1.60 -12.27
C TYR A 40 8.80 0.07 -12.31
N PHE A 41 8.21 -0.53 -11.28
CA PHE A 41 7.96 -1.96 -11.22
C PHE A 41 7.08 -2.44 -12.39
N ASN A 42 5.98 -1.73 -12.65
CA ASN A 42 5.03 -2.05 -13.72
C ASN A 42 5.62 -1.84 -15.12
N ALA A 43 6.56 -0.93 -15.30
CA ALA A 43 7.29 -0.80 -16.55
C ALA A 43 8.03 -2.11 -16.88
N ALA A 44 8.73 -2.69 -15.91
CA ALA A 44 9.42 -3.96 -16.06
C ALA A 44 8.45 -5.14 -16.25
N ARG A 45 7.42 -5.27 -15.42
CA ARG A 45 6.40 -6.32 -15.50
C ARG A 45 5.69 -6.32 -16.87
N SER A 46 5.36 -5.14 -17.38
CA SER A 46 4.67 -4.97 -18.67
C SER A 46 5.53 -5.37 -19.85
N ASN A 47 6.85 -5.39 -19.70
CA ASN A 47 7.80 -5.89 -20.70
C ASN A 47 8.10 -7.39 -20.56
N GLY A 48 7.33 -8.12 -19.75
CA GLY A 48 7.42 -9.59 -19.64
C GLY A 48 8.38 -10.11 -18.58
N LEU A 49 9.02 -9.23 -17.78
CA LEU A 49 9.83 -9.67 -16.67
C LEU A 49 8.94 -10.27 -15.55
N ASN A 50 9.44 -11.28 -14.85
CA ASN A 50 8.72 -11.85 -13.71
C ASN A 50 8.85 -10.93 -12.48
N PHE A 51 8.14 -11.29 -11.39
CA PHE A 51 8.14 -10.52 -10.14
C PHE A 51 9.57 -10.20 -9.66
N TRP A 52 10.41 -11.20 -9.51
CA TRP A 52 11.78 -11.06 -8.98
C TRP A 52 12.69 -10.23 -9.89
N GLN A 53 12.54 -10.37 -11.20
CA GLN A 53 13.28 -9.59 -12.19
C GLN A 53 12.83 -8.13 -12.24
N SER A 54 11.62 -7.82 -11.77
CA SER A 54 11.07 -6.45 -11.77
C SER A 54 11.47 -5.64 -10.53
N ILE A 55 11.87 -6.31 -9.43
CA ILE A 55 12.34 -5.65 -8.20
C ILE A 55 13.47 -4.65 -8.44
N PRO A 56 14.57 -5.00 -9.18
CA PRO A 56 15.66 -4.05 -9.44
C PRO A 56 15.21 -2.76 -10.16
N PHE A 57 14.11 -2.79 -10.91
CA PHE A 57 13.61 -1.61 -11.61
C PHE A 57 12.90 -0.63 -10.65
N ALA A 58 12.19 -1.13 -9.65
CA ALA A 58 11.63 -0.26 -8.61
C ALA A 58 12.76 0.42 -7.80
N ALA A 59 13.73 -0.36 -7.31
CA ALA A 59 14.85 0.16 -6.55
C ALA A 59 15.76 1.08 -7.39
N GLY A 60 16.08 0.66 -8.61
CA GLY A 60 16.92 1.44 -9.54
C GLY A 60 16.25 2.73 -10.00
N GLY A 61 14.94 2.71 -10.26
CA GLY A 61 14.14 3.88 -10.59
C GLY A 61 14.10 4.90 -9.45
N SER A 62 13.94 4.41 -8.22
CA SER A 62 14.02 5.23 -7.01
C SER A 62 15.39 5.88 -6.86
N LEU A 63 16.47 5.10 -6.91
CA LEU A 63 17.85 5.63 -6.85
C LEU A 63 18.14 6.65 -7.96
N MET A 64 17.66 6.38 -9.18
CA MET A 64 17.85 7.28 -10.30
C MET A 64 17.12 8.60 -10.08
N TRP A 65 15.91 8.58 -9.53
CA TRP A 65 15.17 9.78 -9.21
C TRP A 65 15.92 10.63 -8.18
N GLU A 66 16.26 10.07 -7.03
CA GLU A 66 16.89 10.74 -5.90
C GLU A 66 18.26 11.38 -6.26
N PHE A 67 19.09 10.68 -7.01
CA PHE A 67 20.44 11.18 -7.30
C PHE A 67 20.55 12.02 -8.56
N PHE A 68 19.66 11.84 -9.55
CA PHE A 68 19.85 12.42 -10.88
C PHE A 68 18.67 13.27 -11.37
N MET A 69 17.49 13.16 -10.78
CA MET A 69 16.27 13.75 -11.34
C MET A 69 15.64 14.84 -10.47
N GLU A 70 16.26 15.16 -9.33
CA GLU A 70 15.84 16.27 -8.46
C GLU A 70 17.02 17.08 -7.92
N THR A 71 16.74 18.29 -7.43
CA THR A 71 17.75 19.20 -6.86
C THR A 71 17.92 19.04 -5.36
N GLU A 72 16.93 18.42 -4.70
CA GLU A 72 16.97 18.14 -3.28
C GLU A 72 17.97 17.03 -2.95
N PRO A 73 18.52 16.97 -1.72
CA PRO A 73 19.38 15.87 -1.30
C PRO A 73 18.64 14.52 -1.36
N PRO A 74 19.33 13.43 -1.78
CA PRO A 74 18.70 12.10 -1.86
C PRO A 74 18.09 11.68 -0.53
N SER A 75 16.85 11.16 -0.56
CA SER A 75 16.10 10.80 0.63
C SER A 75 16.14 9.29 0.92
N ILE A 76 16.49 8.88 2.15
CA ILE A 76 16.53 7.48 2.58
C ILE A 76 15.11 6.90 2.66
N ASN A 77 14.18 7.65 3.25
CA ASN A 77 12.79 7.19 3.39
C ASN A 77 12.11 7.03 2.03
N ASP A 78 12.40 7.91 1.08
CA ASP A 78 11.82 7.83 -0.26
C ASP A 78 12.37 6.65 -1.04
N MET A 79 13.68 6.42 -0.96
CA MET A 79 14.27 5.23 -1.56
C MET A 79 13.67 3.93 -1.01
N LEU A 80 13.39 3.85 0.29
CA LEU A 80 12.79 2.67 0.90
C LEU A 80 11.29 2.58 0.57
N ALA A 81 10.53 3.66 0.74
CA ALA A 81 9.08 3.68 0.48
C ALA A 81 8.77 3.42 -1.00
N THR A 82 9.49 4.09 -1.91
CA THR A 82 9.37 3.90 -3.36
C THR A 82 9.70 2.47 -3.77
N SER A 83 10.77 1.89 -3.19
CA SER A 83 11.16 0.53 -3.56
C SER A 83 10.19 -0.50 -3.01
N PHE A 84 10.02 -0.59 -1.69
CA PHE A 84 9.22 -1.65 -1.06
C PHE A 84 7.72 -1.48 -1.32
N GLY A 85 7.16 -0.32 -1.03
CA GLY A 85 5.75 -0.04 -1.30
C GLY A 85 5.43 -0.08 -2.80
N GLY A 86 6.40 0.34 -3.64
CA GLY A 86 6.27 0.26 -5.09
C GLY A 86 6.24 -1.16 -5.64
N ILE A 87 7.01 -2.10 -5.09
CA ILE A 87 6.94 -3.52 -5.46
C ILE A 87 5.56 -4.08 -5.14
N GLU A 88 5.05 -3.82 -3.95
CA GLU A 88 3.74 -4.33 -3.49
C GLU A 88 2.59 -3.77 -4.33
N LEU A 89 2.44 -2.45 -4.34
CA LEU A 89 1.39 -1.78 -5.12
C LEU A 89 1.54 -2.05 -6.62
N GLY A 90 2.78 -2.19 -7.11
CA GLY A 90 3.07 -2.52 -8.49
C GLY A 90 2.57 -3.90 -8.89
N GLU A 91 2.86 -4.94 -8.12
CA GLU A 91 2.38 -6.29 -8.44
C GLU A 91 0.86 -6.40 -8.30
N ILE A 92 0.28 -5.78 -7.26
CA ILE A 92 -1.18 -5.73 -7.08
C ILE A 92 -1.85 -5.07 -8.30
N THR A 93 -1.41 -3.88 -8.68
CA THR A 93 -2.01 -3.15 -9.82
C THR A 93 -1.76 -3.85 -11.15
N TYR A 94 -0.61 -4.49 -11.33
CA TYR A 94 -0.32 -5.33 -12.50
C TYR A 94 -1.33 -6.48 -12.62
N ARG A 95 -1.56 -7.25 -11.55
CA ARG A 95 -2.49 -8.38 -11.53
C ARG A 95 -3.94 -7.96 -11.68
N LEU A 96 -4.33 -6.87 -11.01
CA LEU A 96 -5.68 -6.32 -11.17
C LEU A 96 -5.94 -5.83 -12.59
N SER A 97 -4.98 -5.15 -13.21
CA SER A 97 -5.10 -4.71 -14.61
C SER A 97 -5.25 -5.90 -15.57
N ASP A 98 -4.61 -7.04 -15.26
CA ASP A 98 -4.67 -8.25 -16.08
C ASP A 98 -6.08 -8.86 -16.14
N LEU A 99 -6.91 -8.67 -15.11
CA LEU A 99 -8.30 -9.13 -15.08
C LEU A 99 -9.15 -8.49 -16.20
N PHE A 100 -8.81 -7.27 -16.62
CA PHE A 100 -9.55 -6.53 -17.63
C PHE A 100 -9.05 -6.79 -19.06
N ILE A 101 -7.80 -7.21 -19.24
CA ILE A 101 -7.21 -7.41 -20.56
C ILE A 101 -7.76 -8.69 -21.20
N ASP A 102 -8.44 -8.52 -22.35
CA ASP A 102 -8.81 -9.63 -23.23
C ASP A 102 -8.51 -9.28 -24.69
N ASN A 103 -7.45 -9.87 -25.24
CA ASN A 103 -7.02 -9.63 -26.61
C ASN A 103 -7.99 -10.19 -27.69
N ARG A 104 -9.05 -10.91 -27.29
CA ARG A 104 -10.11 -11.41 -28.17
C ARG A 104 -11.28 -10.46 -28.29
N SER A 105 -11.42 -9.52 -27.35
CA SER A 105 -12.52 -8.54 -27.36
C SER A 105 -12.41 -7.56 -28.53
N HIS A 106 -13.52 -6.97 -28.95
CA HIS A 106 -13.63 -6.08 -30.08
C HIS A 106 -14.44 -4.83 -29.77
N GLY A 107 -14.28 -3.81 -30.60
CA GLY A 107 -15.09 -2.59 -30.56
C GLY A 107 -15.06 -1.88 -29.21
N ALA A 108 -16.21 -1.42 -28.76
CA ALA A 108 -16.34 -0.66 -27.51
C ALA A 108 -15.94 -1.47 -26.26
N GLU A 109 -16.19 -2.78 -26.24
CA GLU A 109 -15.75 -3.65 -25.15
C GLU A 109 -14.23 -3.63 -25.02
N ARG A 110 -13.50 -3.75 -26.12
CA ARG A 110 -12.04 -3.69 -26.12
C ARG A 110 -11.54 -2.37 -25.57
N VAL A 111 -12.09 -1.26 -26.04
CA VAL A 111 -11.71 0.08 -25.59
C VAL A 111 -11.98 0.23 -24.08
N GLY A 112 -13.16 -0.18 -23.60
CA GLY A 112 -13.49 -0.14 -22.18
C GLY A 112 -12.54 -0.95 -21.32
N ARG A 113 -12.17 -2.16 -21.75
CA ARG A 113 -11.21 -3.03 -21.04
C ARG A 113 -9.81 -2.42 -20.98
N GLU A 114 -9.31 -1.85 -22.09
CA GLU A 114 -7.99 -1.19 -22.13
C GLU A 114 -7.98 0.07 -21.25
N ILE A 115 -9.06 0.87 -21.22
CA ILE A 115 -9.20 2.03 -20.34
C ILE A 115 -9.18 1.60 -18.88
N LEU A 116 -9.97 0.61 -18.48
CA LEU A 116 -10.02 0.13 -17.10
C LEU A 116 -8.66 -0.44 -16.65
N SER A 117 -8.04 -1.25 -17.52
CA SER A 117 -6.68 -1.75 -17.25
C SER A 117 -5.67 -0.61 -17.09
N GLY A 118 -5.76 0.43 -17.94
CA GLY A 118 -4.88 1.59 -17.89
C GLY A 118 -5.08 2.50 -16.69
N LEU A 119 -6.30 2.64 -16.19
CA LEU A 119 -6.58 3.38 -14.96
C LEU A 119 -5.95 2.69 -13.74
N ILE A 120 -5.92 1.35 -13.73
CA ILE A 120 -5.32 0.56 -12.65
C ILE A 120 -3.79 0.53 -12.78
N SER A 121 -3.26 0.33 -13.98
CA SER A 121 -1.83 0.26 -14.26
C SER A 121 -1.46 1.10 -15.50
N PRO A 122 -1.16 2.40 -15.33
CA PRO A 122 -0.85 3.31 -16.43
C PRO A 122 0.34 2.86 -17.28
N MET A 123 1.39 2.35 -16.66
CA MET A 123 2.58 1.86 -17.37
C MET A 123 2.26 0.65 -18.25
N ARG A 124 1.34 -0.20 -17.82
CA ARG A 124 0.87 -1.31 -18.65
C ARG A 124 0.12 -0.82 -19.90
N ALA A 125 -0.75 0.17 -19.73
CA ALA A 125 -1.45 0.77 -20.88
C ALA A 125 -0.47 1.42 -21.86
N ILE A 126 0.49 2.20 -21.37
CA ILE A 126 1.54 2.83 -22.20
C ILE A 126 2.32 1.75 -22.97
N ASN A 127 2.77 0.70 -22.30
CA ASN A 127 3.49 -0.40 -22.93
C ASN A 127 2.65 -1.07 -24.03
N ARG A 128 1.38 -1.38 -23.75
CA ARG A 128 0.47 -2.00 -24.72
C ARG A 128 0.17 -1.11 -25.93
N ILE A 129 0.11 0.21 -25.72
CA ILE A 129 -0.03 1.18 -26.82
C ILE A 129 1.23 1.18 -27.68
N ILE A 130 2.40 1.30 -27.09
CA ILE A 130 3.69 1.38 -27.80
C ILE A 130 3.99 0.08 -28.57
N THR A 131 3.72 -1.09 -27.95
CA THR A 131 3.94 -2.39 -28.60
C THR A 131 2.85 -2.77 -29.60
N GLY A 132 1.77 -2.00 -29.70
CA GLY A 132 0.61 -2.27 -30.54
C GLY A 132 -0.31 -3.36 -30.01
N GLU A 133 -0.08 -3.88 -28.82
CA GLU A 133 -0.94 -4.91 -28.21
C GLU A 133 -2.35 -4.40 -27.90
N ALA A 134 -2.50 -3.11 -27.62
CA ALA A 134 -3.80 -2.49 -27.38
C ALA A 134 -4.73 -2.60 -28.61
N TRP A 135 -4.16 -2.66 -29.82
CA TRP A 135 -4.88 -2.69 -31.09
C TRP A 135 -4.88 -4.08 -31.73
N ARG A 136 -3.88 -4.92 -31.38
CA ARG A 136 -3.70 -6.24 -32.00
C ARG A 136 -4.75 -7.20 -31.46
N HIS A 137 -5.55 -7.74 -32.40
CA HIS A 137 -6.40 -8.88 -32.10
C HIS A 137 -5.58 -10.16 -32.17
N SER A 138 -5.61 -10.97 -31.11
CA SER A 138 -4.95 -12.28 -31.11
C SER A 138 -5.88 -13.34 -30.58
N SER A 139 -5.86 -14.52 -31.24
CA SER A 139 -6.47 -15.70 -30.65
C SER A 139 -5.75 -16.07 -29.36
N SER A 140 -6.48 -16.56 -28.36
CA SER A 140 -5.96 -16.95 -27.05
C SER A 140 -5.09 -18.21 -27.06
N LYS A 141 -4.42 -18.54 -28.17
CA LYS A 141 -3.57 -19.73 -28.26
C LYS A 141 -2.50 -19.67 -27.18
N GLY A 142 -2.67 -20.48 -26.13
CA GLY A 142 -1.72 -20.64 -25.04
C GLY A 142 -1.99 -19.83 -23.77
N ARG A 143 -2.94 -18.89 -23.77
CA ARG A 143 -3.35 -18.22 -22.52
C ARG A 143 -4.56 -18.96 -21.93
N VAL A 144 -4.32 -19.69 -20.84
CA VAL A 144 -5.42 -20.26 -20.05
C VAL A 144 -6.02 -19.11 -19.26
N TYR A 145 -7.22 -18.66 -19.63
CA TYR A 145 -7.99 -17.76 -18.78
C TYR A 145 -8.55 -18.57 -17.60
N THR A 146 -7.72 -18.80 -16.61
CA THR A 146 -8.18 -19.29 -15.31
C THR A 146 -8.95 -18.15 -14.65
N SER A 147 -10.18 -18.43 -14.26
CA SER A 147 -10.95 -17.51 -13.43
C SER A 147 -10.29 -17.44 -12.06
N VAL A 148 -9.49 -16.42 -11.82
CA VAL A 148 -8.96 -16.15 -10.48
C VAL A 148 -10.15 -15.76 -9.60
N PRO A 149 -10.33 -16.36 -8.42
CA PRO A 149 -11.35 -15.92 -7.48
C PRO A 149 -11.07 -14.47 -7.07
N VAL A 150 -12.07 -13.62 -7.19
CA VAL A 150 -11.99 -12.22 -6.74
C VAL A 150 -13.25 -11.88 -5.97
N ASN A 151 -13.10 -11.46 -4.71
CA ASN A 151 -14.18 -10.89 -3.92
C ASN A 151 -13.99 -9.39 -3.82
N PHE A 152 -15.07 -8.65 -4.01
CA PHE A 152 -15.04 -7.19 -3.91
C PHE A 152 -16.20 -6.73 -3.02
N ILE A 153 -15.87 -5.99 -1.97
CA ILE A 153 -16.81 -5.47 -0.99
C ILE A 153 -16.72 -3.95 -1.01
N VAL A 154 -17.85 -3.27 -1.06
CA VAL A 154 -17.95 -1.82 -0.94
C VAL A 154 -18.80 -1.48 0.28
N GLY A 155 -18.27 -0.64 1.15
CA GLY A 155 -18.97 -0.07 2.28
C GLY A 155 -19.18 1.44 2.06
N VAL A 156 -20.36 1.94 2.42
CA VAL A 156 -20.66 3.38 2.40
C VAL A 156 -21.35 3.75 3.71
N GLY A 157 -20.87 4.80 4.38
CA GLY A 157 -21.45 5.25 5.63
C GLY A 157 -20.82 6.55 6.15
N PRO A 158 -21.35 7.10 7.25
CA PRO A 158 -20.72 8.23 7.91
C PRO A 158 -19.47 7.77 8.70
N ARG A 159 -18.40 8.55 8.64
CA ARG A 159 -17.22 8.41 9.51
C ARG A 159 -17.09 9.66 10.37
N PHE A 160 -17.20 9.49 11.67
CA PHE A 160 -16.92 10.56 12.62
C PHE A 160 -15.47 10.46 13.10
N LEU A 161 -14.75 11.57 13.02
CA LEU A 161 -13.38 11.69 13.51
C LEU A 161 -13.35 12.74 14.61
N ALA A 162 -13.05 12.31 15.85
CA ALA A 162 -12.89 13.20 16.98
C ALA A 162 -11.53 13.90 16.93
N GLU A 163 -11.47 15.18 17.31
CA GLU A 163 -10.23 15.97 17.32
C GLU A 163 -9.25 15.52 18.43
N GLN A 164 -9.79 14.98 19.52
CA GLN A 164 -9.01 14.46 20.65
C GLN A 164 -9.72 13.25 21.26
N GLU A 165 -8.99 12.42 21.95
CA GLU A 165 -9.53 11.27 22.68
C GLU A 165 -10.63 11.71 23.66
N GLY A 166 -11.78 11.05 23.60
CA GLY A 166 -12.95 11.37 24.42
C GLY A 166 -13.69 12.66 24.06
N SER A 167 -13.24 13.40 23.03
CA SER A 167 -13.92 14.62 22.56
C SER A 167 -15.24 14.31 21.87
N LYS A 168 -16.26 15.17 22.13
CA LYS A 168 -17.50 15.22 21.35
C LYS A 168 -17.38 16.14 20.13
N HIS A 169 -16.29 16.90 20.04
CA HIS A 169 -15.97 17.78 18.91
C HIS A 169 -15.20 16.99 17.87
N GLY A 170 -15.56 17.13 16.62
CA GLY A 170 -14.95 16.44 15.51
C GLY A 170 -15.69 16.71 14.21
N THR A 171 -15.27 16.04 13.16
CA THR A 171 -15.85 16.16 11.82
C THR A 171 -16.45 14.86 11.35
N THR A 172 -17.54 14.97 10.58
CA THR A 172 -18.17 13.81 9.94
C THR A 172 -17.96 13.88 8.44
N SER A 173 -17.51 12.79 7.84
CA SER A 173 -17.37 12.62 6.39
C SER A 173 -18.36 11.59 5.86
N MET A 174 -18.58 11.60 4.55
CA MET A 174 -19.09 10.45 3.83
C MET A 174 -17.91 9.52 3.53
N HIS A 175 -17.86 8.39 4.20
CA HIS A 175 -16.80 7.39 4.05
C HIS A 175 -17.22 6.32 3.05
N VAL A 176 -16.33 6.03 2.10
CA VAL A 176 -16.46 4.92 1.17
C VAL A 176 -15.26 3.99 1.36
N SER A 177 -15.52 2.75 1.74
CA SER A 177 -14.48 1.75 1.91
C SER A 177 -14.58 0.68 0.82
N PHE A 178 -13.42 0.18 0.43
CA PHE A 178 -13.26 -0.93 -0.51
C PHE A 178 -12.42 -2.02 0.13
N ARG A 179 -12.84 -3.27 -0.07
CA ARG A 179 -12.02 -4.45 0.20
C ARG A 179 -12.04 -5.33 -1.04
N LEU A 180 -10.87 -5.77 -1.44
CA LEU A 180 -10.67 -6.70 -2.54
C LEU A 180 -9.81 -7.86 -2.04
N ASP A 181 -10.30 -9.09 -2.20
CA ASP A 181 -9.54 -10.32 -1.96
C ASP A 181 -9.32 -10.98 -3.33
N TYR A 182 -8.06 -11.22 -3.70
CA TYR A 182 -7.64 -11.80 -4.96
C TYR A 182 -6.95 -13.14 -4.73
N GLY A 183 -7.34 -14.15 -5.50
CA GLY A 183 -6.73 -15.48 -5.44
C GLY A 183 -7.33 -16.37 -4.36
N ASP A 184 -6.74 -17.55 -4.20
CA ASP A 184 -7.13 -18.54 -3.18
C ASP A 184 -5.88 -18.90 -2.34
N PRO A 185 -5.85 -18.53 -1.04
CA PRO A 185 -4.71 -18.82 -0.19
C PRO A 185 -4.58 -20.32 0.16
N PHE A 186 -5.59 -21.12 -0.15
CA PHE A 186 -5.62 -22.57 0.10
C PHE A 186 -5.26 -23.40 -1.13
N ASN A 187 -4.80 -22.75 -2.19
CA ASN A 187 -4.26 -23.48 -3.34
C ASN A 187 -2.93 -24.14 -2.95
N ASP A 188 -2.77 -25.42 -3.29
CA ASP A 188 -1.57 -26.19 -2.92
C ASP A 188 -0.30 -25.73 -3.64
N ASP A 189 -0.45 -25.03 -4.76
CA ASP A 189 0.63 -24.63 -5.66
C ASP A 189 0.68 -23.10 -5.83
N PHE A 190 1.43 -22.41 -4.95
CA PHE A 190 1.83 -21.02 -5.18
C PHE A 190 3.07 -20.98 -6.07
N TYR A 191 2.88 -20.72 -7.35
CA TYR A 191 3.98 -20.69 -8.34
C TYR A 191 4.69 -19.33 -8.41
N SER A 192 4.03 -18.26 -8.01
CA SER A 192 4.60 -16.92 -8.05
C SER A 192 4.08 -16.04 -6.91
N PRO A 193 4.87 -15.04 -6.49
CA PRO A 193 4.40 -14.06 -5.52
C PRO A 193 3.10 -13.39 -5.94
N TYR A 194 2.29 -13.02 -4.95
CA TYR A 194 0.99 -12.34 -5.12
C TYR A 194 -0.08 -13.14 -5.88
N GLU A 195 0.00 -14.47 -5.94
CA GLU A 195 -1.14 -15.29 -6.39
C GLU A 195 -2.33 -15.19 -5.43
N TRP A 196 -2.06 -14.76 -4.22
CA TRP A 196 -3.06 -14.28 -3.28
C TRP A 196 -2.64 -12.93 -2.68
N PHE A 197 -3.58 -12.01 -2.62
CA PHE A 197 -3.43 -10.74 -1.93
C PHE A 197 -4.78 -10.14 -1.53
N GLN A 198 -4.72 -9.21 -0.58
CA GLN A 198 -5.86 -8.36 -0.20
C GLN A 198 -5.46 -6.89 -0.36
N LEU A 199 -6.45 -6.07 -0.70
CA LEU A 199 -6.33 -4.62 -0.76
C LEU A 199 -7.55 -4.00 -0.07
N LYS A 200 -7.31 -3.10 0.88
CA LYS A 200 -8.34 -2.26 1.49
C LYS A 200 -8.02 -0.80 1.16
N ALA A 201 -9.03 0.00 0.89
CA ALA A 201 -8.90 1.45 0.73
C ALA A 201 -10.10 2.17 1.33
N GLY A 202 -9.85 3.34 1.92
CA GLY A 202 -10.85 4.20 2.52
C GLY A 202 -10.74 5.63 1.99
N PHE A 203 -11.86 6.18 1.57
CA PHE A 203 -11.97 7.53 1.03
C PHE A 203 -13.00 8.34 1.79
N ASP A 204 -12.67 9.58 2.14
CA ASP A 204 -13.56 10.49 2.85
C ASP A 204 -13.90 11.71 2.00
N PHE A 205 -15.18 11.95 1.84
CA PHE A 205 -15.71 13.01 0.98
C PHE A 205 -16.49 14.06 1.80
N PHE A 206 -16.54 15.27 1.27
CA PHE A 206 -17.35 16.38 1.79
C PHE A 206 -17.04 16.79 3.24
N SER A 207 -15.79 16.69 3.64
CA SER A 207 -15.33 17.09 4.97
C SER A 207 -13.91 17.65 4.94
N SER A 208 -13.39 18.05 6.11
CA SER A 208 -11.98 18.42 6.31
C SER A 208 -11.05 17.21 6.45
N GLN A 209 -11.58 16.00 6.46
CA GLN A 209 -10.79 14.76 6.57
C GLN A 209 -10.01 14.48 5.27
N PRO A 210 -8.91 13.69 5.32
CA PRO A 210 -8.13 13.35 4.13
C PRO A 210 -8.98 12.60 3.11
N LEU A 211 -8.81 12.92 1.82
CA LEU A 211 -9.50 12.18 0.76
C LEU A 211 -9.14 10.69 0.79
N ILE A 212 -7.87 10.37 0.98
CA ILE A 212 -7.39 8.98 1.18
C ILE A 212 -7.05 8.86 2.66
N SER A 213 -7.89 8.16 3.40
CA SER A 213 -7.70 7.97 4.83
C SER A 213 -7.11 6.62 5.20
N GLN A 214 -7.16 5.67 4.27
CA GLN A 214 -6.68 4.31 4.49
C GLN A 214 -6.26 3.66 3.18
N VAL A 215 -5.11 3.00 3.18
CA VAL A 215 -4.71 2.03 2.16
C VAL A 215 -3.96 0.91 2.88
N ASN A 216 -4.47 -0.32 2.79
CA ASN A 216 -3.79 -1.49 3.34
C ASN A 216 -3.68 -2.54 2.25
N ALA A 217 -2.52 -3.11 2.14
CA ALA A 217 -2.27 -4.23 1.26
C ALA A 217 -1.55 -5.34 2.03
N VAL A 218 -1.85 -6.58 1.68
CA VAL A 218 -1.12 -7.76 2.10
C VAL A 218 -1.03 -8.72 0.93
N GLY A 219 0.20 -9.09 0.56
CA GLY A 219 0.45 -9.99 -0.55
C GLY A 219 1.34 -11.18 -0.16
N ALA A 220 0.94 -12.38 -0.56
CA ALA A 220 1.74 -13.58 -0.32
C ALA A 220 2.97 -13.59 -1.23
N ILE A 221 4.16 -13.46 -0.64
CA ILE A 221 5.43 -13.69 -1.36
C ILE A 221 5.62 -15.19 -1.57
N TRP A 222 5.27 -15.97 -0.57
CA TRP A 222 5.27 -17.41 -0.59
C TRP A 222 4.21 -17.93 0.39
N GLY A 223 3.53 -19.01 0.05
CA GLY A 223 2.56 -19.62 0.92
C GLY A 223 2.11 -20.99 0.42
N LYS A 224 1.50 -21.75 1.29
CA LYS A 224 0.87 -23.03 0.94
C LYS A 224 -0.20 -23.43 1.96
N GLN A 225 -1.10 -24.29 1.53
CA GLN A 225 -1.98 -24.99 2.44
C GLN A 225 -1.18 -26.02 3.26
N VAL A 226 -1.12 -25.81 4.58
CA VAL A 226 -0.35 -26.68 5.49
C VAL A 226 -1.20 -27.77 6.12
N TRP A 227 -2.53 -27.59 6.11
CA TRP A 227 -3.47 -28.56 6.66
C TRP A 227 -4.84 -28.38 6.05
N SER A 228 -5.55 -29.51 5.81
CA SER A 228 -6.94 -29.53 5.39
C SER A 228 -7.63 -30.77 5.96
N LYS A 229 -8.83 -30.60 6.51
CA LYS A 229 -9.65 -31.69 7.02
C LYS A 229 -11.14 -31.36 6.94
N GLY A 230 -11.86 -32.04 6.05
CA GLY A 230 -13.28 -31.79 5.80
C GLY A 230 -13.51 -30.32 5.35
N PRO A 231 -14.38 -29.56 6.05
CA PRO A 231 -14.68 -28.19 5.66
C PRO A 231 -13.64 -27.16 6.15
N ARG A 232 -12.52 -27.60 6.73
CA ARG A 232 -11.52 -26.72 7.37
C ARG A 232 -10.20 -26.77 6.63
N SER A 233 -9.59 -25.62 6.43
CA SER A 233 -8.28 -25.48 5.80
C SER A 233 -7.44 -24.46 6.56
N LEU A 234 -6.12 -24.67 6.57
CA LEU A 234 -5.13 -23.74 7.12
C LEU A 234 -4.02 -23.57 6.10
N ALA A 235 -3.72 -22.32 5.77
CA ALA A 235 -2.57 -21.93 4.99
C ALA A 235 -1.58 -21.17 5.85
N ALA A 236 -0.30 -21.27 5.52
CA ALA A 236 0.78 -20.51 6.14
C ALA A 236 1.70 -19.95 5.06
N GLY A 237 2.33 -18.80 5.34
CA GLY A 237 3.17 -18.17 4.34
C GLY A 237 4.01 -17.01 4.89
N ILE A 238 4.75 -16.42 3.95
CA ILE A 238 5.48 -15.16 4.11
C ILE A 238 4.73 -14.12 3.30
N PHE A 239 4.42 -13.00 3.93
CA PHE A 239 3.60 -11.93 3.38
C PHE A 239 4.35 -10.61 3.44
N GLN A 240 4.20 -9.80 2.40
CA GLN A 240 4.56 -8.39 2.41
C GLN A 240 3.32 -7.60 2.84
N HIS A 241 3.55 -6.51 3.58
CA HIS A 241 2.50 -5.64 4.09
C HIS A 241 2.82 -4.18 3.76
N PHE A 242 1.80 -3.48 3.33
CA PHE A 242 1.78 -2.03 3.19
C PHE A 242 0.55 -1.48 3.90
N ASP A 243 0.76 -0.59 4.88
CA ASP A 243 -0.32 0.07 5.59
C ASP A 243 -0.12 1.58 5.61
N TYR A 244 -1.21 2.27 5.39
CA TYR A 244 -1.30 3.72 5.48
C TYR A 244 -2.63 4.09 6.12
N TYR A 245 -2.57 4.84 7.21
CA TYR A 245 -3.70 5.44 7.90
C TYR A 245 -3.42 6.91 8.15
N ASP A 246 -4.28 7.79 7.68
CA ASP A 246 -4.20 9.22 7.92
C ASP A 246 -5.54 9.77 8.41
N SER A 247 -5.46 10.59 9.45
CA SER A 247 -6.61 11.26 10.05
C SER A 247 -6.43 12.78 10.13
N GLU A 248 -5.53 13.34 9.31
CA GLU A 248 -5.29 14.78 9.30
C GLU A 248 -6.56 15.58 9.05
N LEU A 249 -6.90 16.46 9.99
CA LEU A 249 -8.00 17.38 9.86
C LEU A 249 -7.51 18.73 9.33
N LYS A 250 -8.04 19.17 8.19
CA LYS A 250 -7.82 20.53 7.70
C LYS A 250 -8.63 21.49 8.57
N SER A 251 -7.99 22.05 9.58
CA SER A 251 -8.60 23.08 10.43
C SER A 251 -8.51 24.45 9.77
N ASN A 252 -9.53 25.29 10.01
CA ASN A 252 -9.49 26.73 9.68
C ASN A 252 -8.52 27.52 10.59
N SER A 253 -8.04 26.91 11.67
CA SER A 253 -6.97 27.43 12.52
C SER A 253 -5.61 26.96 11.97
N SER A 254 -4.56 27.75 12.23
CA SER A 254 -3.19 27.49 11.77
C SER A 254 -2.55 26.19 12.32
N GLN A 255 -3.28 25.36 13.03
CA GLN A 255 -2.84 24.08 13.56
C GLN A 255 -3.65 22.94 12.94
N THR A 256 -2.98 22.09 12.18
CA THR A 256 -3.52 20.84 11.70
C THR A 256 -3.54 19.83 12.84
N VAL A 257 -4.66 19.17 13.06
CA VAL A 257 -4.80 18.11 14.06
C VAL A 257 -4.92 16.79 13.35
N ALA A 258 -4.09 15.83 13.74
CA ALA A 258 -4.17 14.45 13.25
C ALA A 258 -4.30 13.53 14.47
N PRO A 259 -5.50 13.05 14.80
CA PRO A 259 -5.71 12.15 15.94
C PRO A 259 -4.90 10.86 15.87
N TYR A 260 -4.66 10.35 14.68
CA TYR A 260 -3.76 9.24 14.43
C TYR A 260 -3.15 9.30 13.03
N ARG A 261 -1.95 8.83 12.90
CA ARG A 261 -1.23 8.52 11.66
C ARG A 261 -0.36 7.32 11.92
N ILE A 262 -0.43 6.35 11.02
CA ILE A 262 0.45 5.19 11.08
C ILE A 262 0.68 4.66 9.67
N SER A 263 1.89 4.19 9.41
CA SER A 263 2.23 3.53 8.16
C SER A 263 3.28 2.45 8.36
N GLU A 264 3.17 1.42 7.54
CA GLU A 264 4.19 0.42 7.27
C GLU A 264 4.48 0.43 5.76
N ALA A 265 5.50 1.18 5.35
CA ALA A 265 5.85 1.31 3.93
C ALA A 265 6.78 0.17 3.45
N ALA A 266 7.49 -0.48 4.38
CA ALA A 266 8.36 -1.62 4.10
C ALA A 266 8.24 -2.64 5.25
N ALA A 267 7.36 -3.61 5.10
CA ALA A 267 7.10 -4.63 6.11
C ALA A 267 6.94 -6.03 5.49
N VAL A 268 7.53 -7.03 6.15
CA VAL A 268 7.45 -8.44 5.74
C VAL A 268 7.33 -9.31 6.98
N GLY A 269 6.50 -10.34 6.92
CA GLY A 269 6.33 -11.24 8.05
C GLY A 269 5.72 -12.58 7.73
N GLY A 270 5.53 -13.39 8.78
CA GLY A 270 4.85 -14.66 8.70
C GLY A 270 3.36 -14.52 8.98
N GLY A 271 2.54 -15.41 8.41
CA GLY A 271 1.11 -15.41 8.67
C GLY A 271 0.44 -16.77 8.51
N LEU A 272 -0.74 -16.83 9.10
CA LEU A 272 -1.64 -17.98 9.05
C LEU A 272 -3.00 -17.52 8.56
N ILE A 273 -3.60 -18.28 7.64
CA ILE A 273 -4.97 -18.06 7.14
C ILE A 273 -5.78 -19.31 7.38
N TYR A 274 -6.86 -19.19 8.12
CA TYR A 274 -7.76 -20.28 8.44
C TYR A 274 -9.12 -20.07 7.81
N TYR A 275 -9.69 -21.12 7.24
CA TYR A 275 -11.05 -21.12 6.73
C TYR A 275 -11.80 -22.39 7.18
N LYS A 276 -13.02 -22.18 7.67
CA LYS A 276 -13.99 -23.24 7.90
C LYS A 276 -15.24 -22.91 7.09
N ARG A 277 -15.52 -23.74 6.10
CA ARG A 277 -16.75 -23.64 5.30
C ARG A 277 -17.96 -24.11 6.08
N GLY A 278 -19.07 -23.39 5.98
CA GLY A 278 -20.36 -23.81 6.47
C GLY A 278 -20.84 -25.10 5.76
N THR A 279 -21.56 -25.93 6.49
CA THR A 279 -22.18 -27.15 6.00
C THR A 279 -23.72 -27.07 6.11
N PRO A 280 -24.51 -27.95 5.47
CA PRO A 280 -25.95 -27.94 5.62
C PRO A 280 -26.41 -27.96 7.08
N ASP A 281 -25.69 -28.71 7.95
CA ASP A 281 -26.00 -28.86 9.38
C ASP A 281 -25.46 -27.68 10.22
N ASN A 282 -24.42 -26.98 9.74
CA ASN A 282 -23.84 -25.84 10.42
C ASN A 282 -23.52 -24.75 9.39
N LYS A 283 -24.41 -23.80 9.23
CA LYS A 283 -24.37 -22.74 8.23
C LYS A 283 -23.38 -21.60 8.53
N VAL A 284 -22.44 -21.80 9.45
CA VAL A 284 -21.46 -20.79 9.84
C VAL A 284 -20.15 -20.99 9.08
N ASP A 285 -19.81 -20.06 8.19
CA ASP A 285 -18.47 -19.90 7.66
C ASP A 285 -17.61 -19.12 8.67
N VAL A 286 -16.37 -19.55 8.87
CA VAL A 286 -15.38 -18.83 9.69
C VAL A 286 -14.15 -18.61 8.85
N TYR A 287 -13.70 -17.39 8.79
CA TYR A 287 -12.45 -16.99 8.17
C TYR A 287 -11.60 -16.22 9.18
N ALA A 288 -10.33 -16.57 9.31
CA ALA A 288 -9.43 -15.90 10.24
C ALA A 288 -8.03 -15.78 9.64
N GLU A 289 -7.40 -14.65 9.90
CA GLU A 289 -6.02 -14.35 9.54
C GLU A 289 -5.26 -13.90 10.78
N LEU A 290 -3.99 -14.27 10.86
CA LEU A 290 -3.06 -13.81 11.89
C LEU A 290 -1.70 -13.57 11.26
N TYR A 291 -1.16 -12.36 11.42
CA TYR A 291 0.14 -11.97 10.90
C TYR A 291 1.02 -11.39 12.01
N GLY A 292 2.31 -11.67 11.91
CA GLY A 292 3.36 -11.00 12.67
C GLY A 292 4.41 -10.49 11.69
N THR A 293 4.64 -9.17 11.64
CA THR A 293 5.54 -8.56 10.67
C THR A 293 6.70 -7.82 11.33
N GLY A 294 7.86 -7.86 10.69
CA GLY A 294 8.95 -6.94 10.94
C GLY A 294 8.83 -5.74 10.01
N VAL A 295 8.91 -4.55 10.57
CA VAL A 295 8.78 -3.28 9.85
C VAL A 295 10.15 -2.66 9.70
N ALA A 296 10.64 -2.58 8.47
CA ALA A 296 11.91 -1.91 8.15
C ALA A 296 11.75 -0.40 8.06
N LEU A 297 10.66 0.06 7.44
CA LEU A 297 10.26 1.47 7.39
C LEU A 297 8.80 1.58 7.80
N GLY A 298 8.56 2.19 8.93
CA GLY A 298 7.26 2.61 9.41
C GLY A 298 7.25 4.08 9.79
N ALA A 299 6.06 4.62 9.99
CA ALA A 299 5.87 5.99 10.45
C ALA A 299 4.70 6.07 11.43
N SER A 300 4.82 6.96 12.40
CA SER A 300 3.75 7.26 13.36
C SER A 300 3.68 8.75 13.63
N ILE A 301 2.50 9.23 14.05
CA ILE A 301 2.32 10.62 14.46
C ILE A 301 3.36 11.03 15.51
N SER A 302 3.80 12.28 15.43
CA SER A 302 4.66 12.88 16.46
C SER A 302 4.00 14.09 17.08
N ASP A 303 3.94 14.13 18.41
CA ASP A 303 3.49 15.31 19.15
C ASP A 303 4.55 16.41 19.23
N TYR A 304 5.80 16.05 18.99
CA TYR A 304 6.97 16.91 19.21
C TYR A 304 7.62 17.41 17.93
N LEU A 305 7.71 16.54 16.90
CA LEU A 305 8.38 16.91 15.67
C LEU A 305 7.47 17.79 14.80
N ARG A 306 7.98 18.99 14.49
CA ARG A 306 7.40 19.94 13.54
C ARG A 306 8.54 20.54 12.73
N LEU A 307 8.91 19.88 11.64
CA LEU A 307 9.97 20.34 10.77
C LEU A 307 9.42 20.48 9.36
N GLU A 308 9.31 21.72 8.90
CA GLU A 308 8.71 22.06 7.60
C GLU A 308 7.32 21.42 7.44
N GLU A 309 7.15 20.46 6.55
CA GLU A 309 5.88 19.76 6.32
C GLU A 309 5.77 18.45 7.10
N ARG A 310 6.85 18.04 7.79
CA ARG A 310 6.92 16.79 8.55
C ARG A 310 6.46 16.97 9.99
N ASP A 311 5.42 16.26 10.37
CA ASP A 311 4.85 16.19 11.72
C ASP A 311 4.68 14.74 12.21
N TYR A 312 5.53 13.84 11.75
CA TYR A 312 5.54 12.42 12.08
C TYR A 312 6.97 11.88 12.23
N ASN A 313 7.11 10.80 12.97
CA ASN A 313 8.37 10.10 13.17
C ASN A 313 8.48 8.90 12.22
N LEU A 314 9.67 8.72 11.65
CA LEU A 314 10.04 7.50 10.94
C LEU A 314 10.76 6.54 11.87
N GLY A 315 10.60 5.24 11.64
CA GLY A 315 11.23 4.23 12.48
C GLY A 315 11.09 2.82 11.92
N SER A 316 11.67 1.89 12.64
CA SER A 316 11.52 0.45 12.41
C SER A 316 10.80 -0.19 13.58
N GLY A 317 10.22 -1.37 13.39
CA GLY A 317 9.48 -2.00 14.46
C GLY A 317 8.87 -3.33 14.09
N TYR A 318 7.69 -3.57 14.63
CA TYR A 318 6.91 -4.76 14.33
C TYR A 318 5.41 -4.45 14.40
N SER A 319 4.61 -5.29 13.76
CA SER A 319 3.16 -5.29 13.96
C SER A 319 2.61 -6.69 14.15
N VAL A 320 1.45 -6.74 14.78
CA VAL A 320 0.63 -7.96 14.90
C VAL A 320 -0.78 -7.62 14.45
N LYS A 321 -1.28 -8.39 13.48
CA LYS A 321 -2.59 -8.16 12.86
C LYS A 321 -3.43 -9.42 12.92
N ALA A 322 -4.69 -9.29 13.32
CA ALA A 322 -5.64 -10.39 13.36
C ALA A 322 -6.96 -9.95 12.73
N PHE A 323 -7.44 -10.74 11.78
CA PHE A 323 -8.74 -10.55 11.17
C PHE A 323 -9.60 -11.78 11.42
N THR A 324 -10.89 -11.58 11.72
CA THR A 324 -11.86 -12.66 11.85
C THR A 324 -13.17 -12.27 11.18
N GLY A 325 -13.64 -13.13 10.30
CA GLY A 325 -14.94 -13.05 9.65
C GLY A 325 -15.81 -14.25 10.01
N LEU A 326 -17.03 -13.97 10.44
CA LEU A 326 -18.08 -14.95 10.68
C LEU A 326 -19.23 -14.68 9.73
N ALA A 327 -19.61 -15.62 8.88
CA ALA A 327 -20.77 -15.48 8.02
C ALA A 327 -21.79 -16.57 8.31
N TYR A 328 -23.07 -16.19 8.43
CA TYR A 328 -24.18 -17.10 8.65
C TYR A 328 -25.07 -17.18 7.41
N ASP A 329 -25.27 -18.39 6.90
CA ASP A 329 -26.14 -18.70 5.75
C ASP A 329 -25.83 -17.84 4.51
N LYS A 330 -24.58 -17.36 4.37
CA LYS A 330 -24.11 -16.42 3.33
C LYS A 330 -24.92 -15.11 3.22
N ARG A 331 -25.67 -14.75 4.27
CA ARG A 331 -26.54 -13.56 4.31
C ARG A 331 -26.07 -12.51 5.31
N TRP A 332 -25.51 -12.97 6.43
CA TRP A 332 -25.04 -12.12 7.51
C TRP A 332 -23.56 -12.34 7.70
N ALA A 333 -22.81 -11.26 7.80
CA ALA A 333 -21.39 -11.32 8.11
C ALA A 333 -21.06 -10.37 9.27
N PHE A 334 -20.20 -10.85 10.17
CA PHE A 334 -19.61 -10.08 11.23
C PHE A 334 -18.10 -10.14 11.07
N LEU A 335 -17.45 -8.97 11.00
CA LEU A 335 -16.01 -8.83 10.74
C LEU A 335 -15.37 -8.10 11.90
N ILE A 336 -14.22 -8.60 12.36
CA ILE A 336 -13.37 -7.95 13.35
C ILE A 336 -11.99 -7.84 12.75
N ASP A 337 -11.42 -6.65 12.79
CA ASP A 337 -10.05 -6.34 12.39
C ASP A 337 -9.33 -5.73 13.59
N LEU A 338 -8.21 -6.33 14.00
CA LEU A 338 -7.40 -5.91 15.13
C LEU A 338 -5.97 -5.76 14.65
N GLU A 339 -5.42 -4.58 14.82
CA GLU A 339 -4.07 -4.25 14.41
C GLU A 339 -3.34 -3.56 15.55
N ASN A 340 -2.12 -4.01 15.82
CA ASN A 340 -1.23 -3.42 16.80
C ASN A 340 0.11 -3.13 16.13
N TYR A 341 0.53 -1.88 16.18
CA TYR A 341 1.77 -1.39 15.62
C TYR A 341 2.70 -0.92 16.72
N HIS A 342 3.97 -1.24 16.58
CA HIS A 342 5.02 -0.76 17.46
C HIS A 342 6.21 -0.27 16.63
N ILE A 343 6.31 1.05 16.47
CA ILE A 343 7.34 1.71 15.66
C ILE A 343 8.29 2.42 16.62
N PHE A 344 9.55 1.99 16.62
CA PHE A 344 10.63 2.63 17.36
C PHE A 344 11.24 3.72 16.47
N THR A 345 11.24 4.96 16.93
CA THR A 345 11.96 6.04 16.24
C THR A 345 13.45 5.76 16.26
N TRP A 346 14.11 5.96 15.11
CA TRP A 346 15.55 5.72 14.98
C TRP A 346 16.40 6.70 15.79
N LYS A 347 15.84 7.85 16.13
CA LYS A 347 16.48 8.84 16.97
C LYS A 347 15.54 9.30 18.08
N GLY A 348 15.97 9.06 19.32
CA GLY A 348 15.31 9.64 20.48
C GLY A 348 15.74 11.09 20.66
N TYR A 349 14.84 11.92 21.15
CA TYR A 349 15.13 13.26 21.62
C TYR A 349 15.51 13.23 23.11
N GLU A 350 16.32 14.17 23.55
CA GLU A 350 16.57 14.35 24.98
C GLU A 350 15.26 14.68 25.68
N PRO A 351 14.97 14.05 26.84
CA PRO A 351 13.69 14.23 27.54
C PRO A 351 13.36 15.69 27.91
N ASP A 352 14.39 16.52 28.05
CA ASP A 352 14.28 17.90 28.55
C ASP A 352 14.44 18.96 27.44
N ILE A 353 14.24 18.60 26.16
CA ILE A 353 14.32 19.57 25.06
C ILE A 353 13.23 20.62 25.21
N ASP A 354 13.63 21.89 25.32
CA ASP A 354 12.73 23.01 25.18
C ASP A 354 12.43 23.27 23.70
N TRP A 355 11.36 22.71 23.19
CA TRP A 355 10.90 22.81 21.81
C TRP A 355 10.65 24.26 21.34
N ASN A 356 10.41 25.20 22.26
CA ASN A 356 10.24 26.62 21.94
C ASN A 356 11.58 27.33 21.70
N ALA A 357 12.68 26.76 22.21
CA ALA A 357 14.03 27.30 22.10
C ALA A 357 14.86 26.61 21.01
N VAL A 358 14.41 25.47 20.48
CA VAL A 358 15.13 24.70 19.46
C VAL A 358 14.85 25.28 18.07
N ASP A 359 15.92 25.58 17.36
CA ASP A 359 15.86 25.89 15.92
C ASP A 359 15.64 24.55 15.15
N PRO A 360 14.46 24.31 14.57
CA PRO A 360 14.16 23.05 13.92
C PRO A 360 15.10 22.74 12.75
N THR A 361 15.67 23.76 12.10
CA THR A 361 16.63 23.58 10.99
C THR A 361 18.00 23.04 11.44
N LYS A 362 18.29 23.09 12.75
CA LYS A 362 19.52 22.59 13.34
C LYS A 362 19.37 21.24 14.02
N LEU A 363 18.14 20.77 14.19
CA LEU A 363 17.88 19.41 14.60
C LEU A 363 18.31 18.49 13.47
N ASN A 364 19.33 17.69 13.71
CA ASN A 364 19.68 16.58 12.83
C ASN A 364 18.61 15.49 13.03
N VAL A 365 17.43 15.75 12.48
CA VAL A 365 16.23 14.94 12.71
C VAL A 365 16.27 13.76 11.75
N GLN A 366 16.29 12.59 12.31
CA GLN A 366 16.07 11.34 11.61
C GLN A 366 14.65 10.86 11.82
#